data_5228dfdf25d921210e48ed0a3c30b0a8
#
_entry.id   5228dfdf25d921210e48ed0a3c30b0a8
#
_cell.length_a   1.000
_cell.length_b   1.000
_cell.length_c   1.000
_cell.angle_alpha   90.00
_cell.angle_beta   90.00
_cell.angle_gamma   90.00
#
_symmetry.space_group_name_H-M   'P 1'
#
loop_
_entity.id
_entity.type
_entity.pdbx_description
1 polymer ?
#
loop_
_entity_poly.entity_id
_entity_poly.type
_entity_poly.pdbx_seq_one_letter_code
_entity_poly.pdbx_strand_id
1 'polypeptide(L)'
;MSSQSKSSEPNHRRSRRGHRHDRPLLSPSTKGVLGGQYAPLSDAAISQVDQAARDVLMTIGFADAPPQVVALVTKAGGHVNDHGRLCFSEAMIDDAIKDLARPLTLYGRKDGAEIHLEGAKVHAGTGGAAPLIYDPETKRYRPTALLDIFSAARLVDGLEHIHFFNRPMVARDMPDDHSLDINTAYASLVGTTKPIATSVAHVDTMDDLEVLLSLVAGSMEAFRAKPFLSLNINHVTPPLRFAPDAMLVLMRAAELGIPIHANTFGQVGASSPVEPMGALTQTVAETLGGMIVAWLVDPAAKVIFGARPMITDLRTGAMSGGGGEQARLMAATSQMARYYGLPNSTIAGAADSKIPDAQSGYEKAMSVLLVAQAGSNMITQAAGMQAALMGCALESYIIDNDMIGAILRTLDMPLEFNREHTLDAIRDVVHGDGHFLGHADTLSRMQSDYLYPKLADRLTIEDWQDQGALAMDQRARLILKDIMAPITAGQFDLQIDEAVDADIRSRLDIRLHG
;
A
#
# COMPACT_ATOMS: atom_id res chain seq x y z
N MET A 1 -72.39 25.29 26.09
CA MET A 1 -71.56 24.63 27.09
C MET A 1 -70.28 24.26 26.39
N SER A 2 -69.20 24.85 26.82
CA SER A 2 -67.90 24.96 26.20
C SER A 2 -67.14 23.62 26.11
N SER A 3 -66.64 23.30 24.93
CA SER A 3 -65.57 22.29 24.74
C SER A 3 -64.25 23.00 24.50
N GLN A 4 -63.35 22.88 25.45
CA GLN A 4 -61.97 23.37 25.34
C GLN A 4 -61.15 22.45 24.40
N SER A 5 -60.60 23.05 23.36
CA SER A 5 -59.57 22.45 22.51
C SER A 5 -58.25 22.52 23.23
N LYS A 6 -57.59 21.36 23.43
CA LYS A 6 -56.16 21.27 23.84
C LYS A 6 -55.28 21.51 22.62
N SER A 7 -54.51 22.60 22.63
CA SER A 7 -53.44 22.88 21.71
C SER A 7 -52.25 21.94 22.00
N SER A 8 -51.84 21.18 21.03
CA SER A 8 -50.60 20.40 21.06
C SER A 8 -49.40 21.31 20.77
N GLU A 9 -48.48 21.42 21.72
CA GLU A 9 -47.17 22.08 21.52
C GLU A 9 -46.29 21.28 20.56
N PRO A 10 -45.54 21.94 19.70
CA PRO A 10 -44.62 21.24 18.80
C PRO A 10 -43.33 20.80 19.52
N ASN A 11 -42.99 19.57 19.33
CA ASN A 11 -41.89 18.83 19.94
C ASN A 11 -40.50 19.42 19.53
N HIS A 12 -39.79 20.01 20.48
CA HIS A 12 -38.45 20.62 20.33
C HIS A 12 -37.31 19.57 20.19
N ARG A 13 -37.44 18.64 19.26
CA ARG A 13 -36.37 17.68 18.97
C ARG A 13 -35.43 18.05 17.80
N ARG A 14 -35.65 19.18 17.11
CA ARG A 14 -34.92 19.54 15.88
C ARG A 14 -33.62 20.32 16.05
N SER A 15 -33.20 20.79 17.22
CA SER A 15 -32.06 21.71 17.36
C SER A 15 -30.71 21.06 17.76
N ARG A 16 -30.62 19.74 17.97
CA ARG A 16 -29.37 19.08 18.34
C ARG A 16 -28.54 18.55 17.17
N ARG A 17 -29.02 18.64 15.93
CA ARG A 17 -28.34 18.12 14.73
C ARG A 17 -27.24 19.03 14.15
N GLY A 18 -27.15 20.31 14.54
CA GLY A 18 -26.29 21.30 13.89
C GLY A 18 -24.82 21.32 14.32
N HIS A 19 -24.40 20.58 15.37
CA HIS A 19 -23.06 20.73 15.94
C HIS A 19 -22.21 19.46 15.88
N ARG A 20 -22.61 18.42 15.12
CA ARG A 20 -21.85 17.16 15.00
C ARG A 20 -20.79 17.15 13.90
N HIS A 21 -20.73 18.15 13.00
CA HIS A 21 -19.89 18.12 11.81
C HIS A 21 -18.51 18.77 11.96
N ASP A 22 -18.22 19.53 13.01
CA ASP A 22 -16.96 20.28 13.13
C ASP A 22 -15.95 19.69 14.16
N ARG A 23 -16.03 18.39 14.47
CA ARG A 23 -15.07 17.78 15.39
C ARG A 23 -14.01 17.01 14.59
N PRO A 24 -12.71 17.22 14.89
CA PRO A 24 -11.66 16.46 14.23
C PRO A 24 -11.87 14.96 14.48
N LEU A 25 -12.04 14.21 13.42
CA LEU A 25 -12.05 12.76 13.46
C LEU A 25 -10.65 12.28 13.83
N LEU A 26 -10.56 11.23 14.65
CA LEU A 26 -9.29 10.54 14.85
C LEU A 26 -8.77 10.07 13.50
N SER A 27 -7.58 10.54 13.13
CA SER A 27 -6.79 9.94 12.07
C SER A 27 -5.81 8.96 12.72
N PRO A 28 -5.96 7.64 12.52
CA PRO A 28 -5.02 6.68 13.09
C PRO A 28 -3.65 6.77 12.46
N SER A 29 -3.45 7.74 11.54
CA SER A 29 -2.13 8.09 11.31
C SER A 29 -1.36 7.98 10.03
N THR A 30 -0.80 9.07 9.73
CA THR A 30 0.49 9.23 9.07
C THR A 30 1.69 8.67 9.88
N LYS A 31 1.54 8.44 11.19
CA LYS A 31 2.62 7.95 12.06
C LYS A 31 2.80 6.43 12.05
N GLY A 32 1.91 5.68 11.41
CA GLY A 32 1.86 4.22 11.46
C GLY A 32 1.38 3.69 12.82
N VAL A 33 0.69 2.57 12.81
CA VAL A 33 0.26 1.83 14.01
C VAL A 33 1.07 0.56 14.15
N LEU A 34 1.25 0.07 15.39
CA LEU A 34 2.06 -1.12 15.64
C LEU A 34 1.24 -2.38 15.41
N GLY A 35 1.69 -3.21 14.47
CA GLY A 35 1.23 -4.58 14.30
C GLY A 35 2.14 -5.60 15.02
N GLY A 36 2.36 -6.77 14.39
CA GLY A 36 3.29 -7.79 14.87
C GLY A 36 2.70 -8.79 15.87
N GLN A 37 1.41 -8.70 16.15
CA GLN A 37 0.73 -9.60 17.07
C GLN A 37 0.38 -10.96 16.44
N TYR A 38 0.15 -11.01 15.12
CA TYR A 38 -0.09 -12.24 14.37
C TYR A 38 1.23 -12.78 13.80
N ALA A 39 1.61 -13.99 14.25
CA ALA A 39 2.83 -14.67 13.87
C ALA A 39 2.50 -16.09 13.36
N PRO A 40 2.27 -16.27 12.04
CA PRO A 40 1.86 -17.56 11.48
C PRO A 40 2.98 -18.61 11.50
N LEU A 41 4.25 -18.20 11.64
CA LEU A 41 5.43 -19.08 11.67
C LEU A 41 5.94 -19.23 13.12
N SER A 42 6.32 -20.45 13.50
CA SER A 42 7.12 -20.68 14.70
C SER A 42 8.58 -20.28 14.47
N ASP A 43 9.34 -20.05 15.54
CA ASP A 43 10.78 -19.75 15.45
C ASP A 43 11.56 -20.82 14.69
N ALA A 44 11.20 -22.11 14.88
CA ALA A 44 11.81 -23.21 14.14
C ALA A 44 11.49 -23.13 12.63
N ALA A 45 10.26 -22.76 12.25
CA ALA A 45 9.89 -22.59 10.85
C ALA A 45 10.63 -21.41 10.20
N ILE A 46 10.78 -20.28 10.92
CA ILE A 46 11.57 -19.13 10.48
C ILE A 46 13.01 -19.53 10.18
N SER A 47 13.66 -20.23 11.13
CA SER A 47 15.04 -20.69 10.96
C SER A 47 15.20 -21.66 9.79
N GLN A 48 14.22 -22.55 9.57
CA GLN A 48 14.25 -23.47 8.42
C GLN A 48 14.09 -22.75 7.09
N VAL A 49 13.22 -21.76 6.99
CA VAL A 49 13.06 -20.92 5.78
C VAL A 49 14.32 -20.12 5.50
N ASP A 50 14.91 -19.49 6.52
CA ASP A 50 16.17 -18.74 6.38
C ASP A 50 17.30 -19.65 5.86
N GLN A 51 17.51 -20.80 6.52
CA GLN A 51 18.56 -21.73 6.12
C GLN A 51 18.35 -22.24 4.68
N ALA A 52 17.14 -22.65 4.33
CA ALA A 52 16.84 -23.13 2.98
C ALA A 52 16.97 -22.01 1.92
N ALA A 53 16.60 -20.76 2.24
CA ALA A 53 16.79 -19.63 1.34
C ALA A 53 18.29 -19.32 1.11
N ARG A 54 19.13 -19.44 2.16
CA ARG A 54 20.59 -19.33 2.04
C ARG A 54 21.18 -20.45 1.16
N ASP A 55 20.73 -21.68 1.37
CA ASP A 55 21.14 -22.81 0.54
C ASP A 55 20.80 -22.60 -0.94
N VAL A 56 19.60 -22.06 -1.23
CA VAL A 56 19.20 -21.67 -2.60
C VAL A 56 20.18 -20.65 -3.19
N LEU A 57 20.51 -19.60 -2.42
CA LEU A 57 21.42 -18.53 -2.87
C LEU A 57 22.86 -19.05 -3.09
N MET A 58 23.34 -19.92 -2.21
CA MET A 58 24.73 -20.40 -2.24
C MET A 58 24.95 -21.53 -3.24
N THR A 59 23.95 -22.39 -3.49
CA THR A 59 24.15 -23.64 -4.23
C THR A 59 23.36 -23.72 -5.54
N ILE A 60 22.12 -23.23 -5.56
CA ILE A 60 21.28 -23.24 -6.76
C ILE A 60 21.54 -21.99 -7.60
N GLY A 61 21.47 -20.80 -7.00
CA GLY A 61 21.77 -19.52 -7.64
C GLY A 61 20.78 -19.09 -8.72
N PHE A 62 21.14 -18.04 -9.46
CA PHE A 62 20.28 -17.40 -10.47
C PHE A 62 20.81 -17.61 -11.88
N ALA A 63 19.91 -17.90 -12.82
CA ALA A 63 20.18 -17.80 -14.24
C ALA A 63 20.01 -16.37 -14.76
N ASP A 64 20.44 -16.12 -16.00
CA ASP A 64 20.22 -14.89 -16.79
C ASP A 64 20.72 -13.60 -16.11
N ALA A 65 21.73 -13.71 -15.24
CA ALA A 65 22.35 -12.54 -14.62
C ALA A 65 23.08 -11.69 -15.70
N PRO A 66 22.83 -10.37 -15.78
CA PRO A 66 23.58 -9.48 -16.65
C PRO A 66 25.09 -9.55 -16.37
N PRO A 67 25.96 -9.38 -17.38
CA PRO A 67 27.42 -9.43 -17.18
C PRO A 67 27.93 -8.51 -16.08
N GLN A 68 27.32 -7.33 -15.92
CA GLN A 68 27.66 -6.37 -14.87
C GLN A 68 27.36 -6.93 -13.46
N VAL A 69 26.22 -7.62 -13.29
CA VAL A 69 25.85 -8.28 -12.04
C VAL A 69 26.79 -9.45 -11.75
N VAL A 70 27.10 -10.26 -12.76
CA VAL A 70 28.06 -11.36 -12.61
C VAL A 70 29.41 -10.83 -12.16
N ALA A 71 29.93 -9.79 -12.82
CA ALA A 71 31.23 -9.18 -12.47
C ALA A 71 31.21 -8.60 -11.05
N LEU A 72 30.14 -7.94 -10.65
CA LEU A 72 29.98 -7.34 -9.31
C LEU A 72 29.99 -8.42 -8.22
N VAL A 73 29.14 -9.45 -8.37
CA VAL A 73 28.98 -10.53 -7.38
C VAL A 73 30.25 -11.40 -7.29
N THR A 74 30.88 -11.77 -8.43
CA THR A 74 32.10 -12.57 -8.41
C THR A 74 33.28 -11.82 -7.83
N LYS A 75 33.41 -10.52 -8.07
CA LYS A 75 34.42 -9.65 -7.43
C LYS A 75 34.27 -9.63 -5.91
N ALA A 76 33.06 -9.73 -5.40
CA ALA A 76 32.75 -9.72 -3.98
C ALA A 76 32.81 -11.13 -3.32
N GLY A 77 33.20 -12.18 -4.06
CA GLY A 77 33.39 -13.53 -3.53
C GLY A 77 32.23 -14.51 -3.84
N GLY A 78 31.27 -14.12 -4.66
CA GLY A 78 30.33 -15.06 -5.27
C GLY A 78 30.98 -15.85 -6.42
N HIS A 79 30.25 -16.79 -7.01
CA HIS A 79 30.73 -17.61 -8.10
C HIS A 79 29.64 -18.02 -9.08
N VAL A 80 30.03 -18.45 -10.25
CA VAL A 80 29.14 -19.13 -11.20
C VAL A 80 29.33 -20.63 -11.03
N ASN A 81 28.26 -21.38 -10.74
CA ASN A 81 28.34 -22.82 -10.55
C ASN A 81 28.40 -23.60 -11.87
N ASP A 82 28.55 -24.93 -11.79
CA ASP A 82 28.68 -25.83 -12.96
C ASP A 82 27.46 -25.80 -13.90
N HIS A 83 26.33 -25.28 -13.44
CA HIS A 83 25.12 -25.09 -14.24
C HIS A 83 25.00 -23.68 -14.84
N GLY A 84 26.07 -22.86 -14.76
CA GLY A 84 26.08 -21.49 -15.28
C GLY A 84 25.23 -20.49 -14.46
N ARG A 85 24.92 -20.80 -13.21
CA ARG A 85 24.08 -19.97 -12.37
C ARG A 85 24.90 -19.18 -11.35
N LEU A 86 24.54 -17.91 -11.15
CA LEU A 86 25.25 -17.00 -10.23
C LEU A 86 24.86 -17.31 -8.80
N CYS A 87 25.84 -17.65 -7.96
CA CYS A 87 25.69 -17.96 -6.54
C CYS A 87 26.37 -16.89 -5.68
N PHE A 88 25.84 -16.71 -4.48
CA PHE A 88 26.32 -15.74 -3.49
C PHE A 88 27.07 -16.47 -2.36
N SER A 89 28.03 -15.81 -1.72
CA SER A 89 28.67 -16.36 -0.53
C SER A 89 27.87 -16.10 0.73
N GLU A 90 28.05 -16.94 1.76
CA GLU A 90 27.39 -16.77 3.05
C GLU A 90 27.73 -15.41 3.68
N ALA A 91 29.00 -15.02 3.68
CA ALA A 91 29.45 -13.73 4.19
C ALA A 91 28.76 -12.55 3.50
N MET A 92 28.57 -12.62 2.18
CA MET A 92 27.87 -11.60 1.40
C MET A 92 26.39 -11.48 1.80
N ILE A 93 25.72 -12.61 2.09
CA ILE A 93 24.34 -12.64 2.56
C ILE A 93 24.23 -11.98 3.94
N ASP A 94 25.13 -12.34 4.86
CA ASP A 94 25.14 -11.80 6.23
C ASP A 94 25.43 -10.31 6.27
N ASP A 95 26.44 -9.85 5.53
CA ASP A 95 26.82 -8.44 5.48
C ASP A 95 25.72 -7.59 4.85
N ALA A 96 25.11 -8.06 3.76
CA ALA A 96 24.02 -7.35 3.12
C ALA A 96 22.78 -7.23 4.04
N ILE A 97 22.37 -8.33 4.68
CA ILE A 97 21.24 -8.30 5.64
C ILE A 97 21.54 -7.33 6.77
N LYS A 98 22.73 -7.42 7.37
CA LYS A 98 23.15 -6.56 8.48
C LYS A 98 23.13 -5.08 8.10
N ASP A 99 23.68 -4.71 6.95
CA ASP A 99 23.79 -3.31 6.54
C ASP A 99 22.45 -2.73 6.07
N LEU A 100 21.58 -3.56 5.46
CA LEU A 100 20.25 -3.17 5.00
C LEU A 100 19.19 -3.18 6.11
N ALA A 101 19.45 -3.84 7.26
CA ALA A 101 18.55 -3.91 8.40
C ALA A 101 18.50 -2.57 9.18
N ARG A 102 17.93 -1.55 8.55
CA ARG A 102 17.82 -0.21 9.13
C ARG A 102 16.48 0.43 8.81
N PRO A 103 15.97 1.33 9.68
CA PRO A 103 14.76 2.08 9.39
C PRO A 103 14.89 2.91 8.09
N LEU A 104 13.79 2.98 7.34
CA LEU A 104 13.69 3.77 6.14
C LEU A 104 12.48 4.70 6.23
N THR A 105 12.67 5.97 5.89
CA THR A 105 11.58 6.94 5.76
C THR A 105 11.34 7.26 4.29
N LEU A 106 10.09 7.12 3.83
CA LEU A 106 9.63 7.66 2.56
C LEU A 106 8.84 8.92 2.84
N TYR A 107 9.19 9.99 2.16
CA TYR A 107 8.63 11.31 2.40
C TYR A 107 7.47 11.61 1.44
N GLY A 108 6.44 12.27 1.95
CA GLY A 108 5.53 13.02 1.11
C GLY A 108 6.09 14.41 0.82
N ARG A 109 5.43 15.14 -0.07
CA ARG A 109 5.79 16.52 -0.41
C ARG A 109 5.05 17.57 0.43
N LYS A 110 4.22 17.11 1.37
CA LYS A 110 3.56 17.90 2.42
C LYS A 110 4.07 17.48 3.77
N ASP A 111 4.22 18.41 4.69
CA ASP A 111 4.64 18.14 6.06
C ASP A 111 3.66 17.16 6.73
N GLY A 112 4.21 16.16 7.40
CA GLY A 112 3.45 15.11 8.08
C GLY A 112 2.93 13.99 7.18
N ALA A 113 3.30 13.99 5.89
CA ALA A 113 2.95 12.93 4.94
C ALA A 113 4.04 11.85 4.78
N GLU A 114 5.07 11.86 5.64
CA GLU A 114 6.09 10.82 5.65
C GLU A 114 5.58 9.51 6.25
N ILE A 115 6.11 8.39 5.77
CA ILE A 115 5.89 7.06 6.33
C ILE A 115 7.21 6.46 6.80
N HIS A 116 7.19 5.84 7.99
CA HIS A 116 8.36 5.27 8.64
C HIS A 116 8.31 3.75 8.59
N LEU A 117 9.21 3.15 7.83
CA LEU A 117 9.33 1.70 7.66
C LEU A 117 10.31 1.17 8.70
N GLU A 118 9.81 0.86 9.89
CA GLU A 118 10.61 0.35 11.00
C GLU A 118 9.81 -0.62 11.87
N GLY A 119 10.45 -1.68 12.34
CA GLY A 119 9.84 -2.67 13.22
C GLY A 119 8.54 -3.22 12.66
N ALA A 120 7.45 -3.09 13.41
CA ALA A 120 6.11 -3.53 13.02
C ALA A 120 5.15 -2.38 12.71
N LYS A 121 5.64 -1.18 12.41
CA LYS A 121 4.79 -0.05 11.99
C LYS A 121 4.12 -0.33 10.65
N VAL A 122 2.83 -0.09 10.58
CA VAL A 122 1.97 -0.45 9.45
C VAL A 122 1.45 0.78 8.73
N HIS A 123 1.62 0.79 7.41
CA HIS A 123 1.03 1.78 6.51
C HIS A 123 0.31 1.07 5.38
N ALA A 124 -0.88 1.52 5.02
CA ALA A 124 -1.65 1.00 3.89
C ALA A 124 -1.63 1.97 2.71
N GLY A 125 -1.63 1.43 1.49
CA GLY A 125 -1.61 2.24 0.28
C GLY A 125 -2.15 1.52 -0.94
N THR A 126 -2.00 2.15 -2.08
CA THR A 126 -2.43 1.63 -3.38
C THR A 126 -1.38 0.74 -4.03
N GLY A 127 -1.64 0.25 -5.23
CA GLY A 127 -0.73 -0.56 -6.06
C GLY A 127 -1.49 -1.55 -6.93
N GLY A 128 -0.76 -2.33 -7.73
CA GLY A 128 -1.33 -3.43 -8.51
C GLY A 128 -1.08 -3.35 -10.00
N ALA A 129 -0.88 -2.17 -10.58
CA ALA A 129 -0.65 -1.99 -12.01
C ALA A 129 -1.73 -2.64 -12.88
N ALA A 130 -3.02 -2.48 -12.52
CA ALA A 130 -4.15 -3.04 -13.25
C ALA A 130 -4.21 -2.50 -14.69
N PRO A 131 -4.41 -3.36 -15.70
CA PRO A 131 -4.57 -2.94 -17.10
C PRO A 131 -5.97 -2.45 -17.44
N LEU A 132 -6.94 -2.65 -16.54
CA LEU A 132 -8.35 -2.35 -16.76
C LEU A 132 -8.93 -1.58 -15.58
N ILE A 133 -9.92 -0.74 -15.85
CA ILE A 133 -10.71 -0.02 -14.85
C ILE A 133 -12.20 -0.31 -15.05
N TYR A 134 -12.90 -0.55 -13.94
CA TYR A 134 -14.34 -0.75 -13.94
C TYR A 134 -15.08 0.58 -14.07
N ASP A 135 -16.01 0.63 -14.99
CA ASP A 135 -16.93 1.76 -15.16
C ASP A 135 -18.29 1.37 -14.53
N PRO A 136 -18.70 1.99 -13.44
CA PRO A 136 -19.93 1.65 -12.73
C PRO A 136 -21.20 2.02 -13.50
N GLU A 137 -21.15 2.94 -14.47
CA GLU A 137 -22.32 3.33 -15.26
C GLU A 137 -22.63 2.31 -16.36
N THR A 138 -21.59 1.92 -17.10
CA THR A 138 -21.72 0.91 -18.14
C THR A 138 -21.67 -0.51 -17.61
N LYS A 139 -21.23 -0.71 -16.35
CA LYS A 139 -20.97 -2.00 -15.69
C LYS A 139 -19.98 -2.86 -16.48
N ARG A 140 -18.97 -2.22 -17.09
CA ARG A 140 -17.95 -2.88 -17.92
C ARG A 140 -16.57 -2.43 -17.52
N TYR A 141 -15.60 -3.27 -17.81
CA TYR A 141 -14.19 -2.90 -17.75
C TYR A 141 -13.76 -2.27 -19.07
N ARG A 142 -12.93 -1.24 -19.00
CA ARG A 142 -12.23 -0.63 -20.13
C ARG A 142 -10.72 -0.57 -19.87
N PRO A 143 -9.88 -0.43 -20.91
CA PRO A 143 -8.46 -0.11 -20.73
C PRO A 143 -8.27 1.14 -19.88
N THR A 144 -7.24 1.10 -19.04
CA THR A 144 -6.81 2.24 -18.23
C THR A 144 -6.03 3.25 -19.08
N ALA A 145 -6.11 4.53 -18.69
CA ALA A 145 -5.44 5.65 -19.34
C ALA A 145 -4.61 6.44 -18.30
N LEU A 146 -3.75 7.33 -18.77
CA LEU A 146 -2.95 8.22 -17.91
C LEU A 146 -3.83 9.08 -16.99
N LEU A 147 -4.96 9.56 -17.51
CA LEU A 147 -5.93 10.34 -16.74
C LEU A 147 -6.54 9.55 -15.58
N ASP A 148 -6.69 8.23 -15.71
CA ASP A 148 -7.17 7.39 -14.61
C ASP A 148 -6.15 7.33 -13.46
N ILE A 149 -4.86 7.31 -13.76
CA ILE A 149 -3.78 7.34 -12.76
C ILE A 149 -3.80 8.68 -12.02
N PHE A 150 -3.87 9.79 -12.74
CA PHE A 150 -3.99 11.12 -12.14
C PHE A 150 -5.24 11.24 -11.27
N SER A 151 -6.39 10.78 -11.77
CA SER A 151 -7.67 10.80 -11.05
C SER A 151 -7.59 9.99 -9.74
N ALA A 152 -6.99 8.79 -9.78
CA ALA A 152 -6.78 7.98 -8.60
C ALA A 152 -5.83 8.66 -7.60
N ALA A 153 -4.75 9.30 -8.07
CA ALA A 153 -3.81 10.02 -7.23
C ALA A 153 -4.49 11.21 -6.52
N ARG A 154 -5.29 12.01 -7.24
CA ARG A 154 -6.07 13.12 -6.66
C ARG A 154 -7.09 12.63 -5.63
N LEU A 155 -7.79 11.53 -5.93
CA LEU A 155 -8.73 10.92 -5.00
C LEU A 155 -8.02 10.49 -3.72
N VAL A 156 -6.91 9.76 -3.86
CA VAL A 156 -6.12 9.23 -2.73
C VAL A 156 -5.49 10.34 -1.88
N ASP A 157 -5.15 11.48 -2.47
CA ASP A 157 -4.60 12.62 -1.71
C ASP A 157 -5.53 13.07 -0.57
N GLY A 158 -6.85 13.04 -0.80
CA GLY A 158 -7.87 13.38 0.19
C GLY A 158 -8.28 12.25 1.14
N LEU A 159 -7.80 11.02 0.97
CA LEU A 159 -8.21 9.85 1.76
C LEU A 159 -7.21 9.56 2.89
N GLU A 160 -7.62 9.79 4.14
CA GLU A 160 -6.74 9.84 5.31
C GLU A 160 -6.09 8.50 5.72
N HIS A 161 -6.73 7.37 5.42
CA HIS A 161 -6.23 6.04 5.81
C HIS A 161 -5.41 5.36 4.71
N ILE A 162 -5.28 5.98 3.54
CA ILE A 162 -4.38 5.56 2.47
C ILE A 162 -3.13 6.43 2.55
N HIS A 163 -2.02 5.89 3.04
CA HIS A 163 -0.84 6.66 3.45
C HIS A 163 0.15 6.93 2.33
N PHE A 164 0.16 6.14 1.26
CA PHE A 164 1.04 6.28 0.11
C PHE A 164 0.33 5.90 -1.19
N PHE A 165 0.81 6.42 -2.30
CA PHE A 165 0.31 6.14 -3.63
C PHE A 165 1.35 5.34 -4.42
N ASN A 166 1.16 4.03 -4.48
CA ASN A 166 1.89 3.16 -5.40
C ASN A 166 1.06 3.00 -6.68
N ARG A 167 1.69 3.07 -7.86
CA ARG A 167 1.04 2.98 -9.16
C ARG A 167 -0.04 1.89 -9.21
N PRO A 168 -1.34 2.24 -9.27
CA PRO A 168 -2.41 1.24 -9.23
C PRO A 168 -2.80 0.71 -10.60
N MET A 169 -2.48 1.44 -11.67
CA MET A 169 -2.91 1.18 -13.04
C MET A 169 -1.76 1.38 -14.03
N VAL A 170 -1.93 0.86 -15.25
CA VAL A 170 -1.01 1.05 -16.39
C VAL A 170 -1.65 2.01 -17.38
N ALA A 171 -0.99 3.10 -17.76
CA ALA A 171 -1.47 4.04 -18.77
C ALA A 171 -1.35 3.43 -20.18
N ARG A 172 -2.38 2.68 -20.59
CA ARG A 172 -2.39 1.93 -21.87
C ARG A 172 -2.57 2.79 -23.12
N ASP A 173 -2.77 4.08 -22.93
CA ASP A 173 -2.82 5.10 -23.97
C ASP A 173 -1.44 5.70 -24.30
N MET A 174 -0.39 5.26 -23.63
CA MET A 174 0.99 5.67 -23.96
C MET A 174 1.54 4.84 -25.12
N PRO A 175 2.37 5.47 -26.01
CA PRO A 175 2.84 4.83 -27.24
C PRO A 175 3.96 3.81 -27.02
N ASP A 176 4.75 3.99 -25.97
CA ASP A 176 5.93 3.18 -25.66
C ASP A 176 6.23 3.17 -24.15
N ASP A 177 7.15 2.31 -23.72
CA ASP A 177 7.49 2.11 -22.30
C ASP A 177 8.14 3.35 -21.69
N HIS A 178 8.95 4.10 -22.44
CA HIS A 178 9.58 5.34 -21.95
C HIS A 178 8.51 6.40 -21.63
N SER A 179 7.62 6.66 -22.58
CA SER A 179 6.49 7.58 -22.38
C SER A 179 5.58 7.13 -21.24
N LEU A 180 5.33 5.79 -21.13
CA LEU A 180 4.55 5.20 -20.07
C LEU A 180 5.15 5.51 -18.69
N ASP A 181 6.45 5.25 -18.51
CA ASP A 181 7.12 5.36 -17.23
C ASP A 181 7.21 6.80 -16.74
N ILE A 182 7.67 7.72 -17.59
CA ILE A 182 7.82 9.14 -17.26
C ILE A 182 6.46 9.79 -16.99
N ASN A 183 5.47 9.55 -17.85
CA ASN A 183 4.14 10.12 -17.67
C ASN A 183 3.40 9.54 -16.46
N THR A 184 3.60 8.25 -16.14
CA THR A 184 3.06 7.64 -14.92
C THR A 184 3.69 8.26 -13.67
N ALA A 185 5.02 8.45 -13.66
CA ALA A 185 5.71 9.14 -12.57
C ALA A 185 5.20 10.57 -12.40
N TYR A 186 5.10 11.31 -13.49
CA TYR A 186 4.59 12.67 -13.49
C TYR A 186 3.14 12.75 -13.00
N ALA A 187 2.21 11.97 -13.57
CA ALA A 187 0.80 11.98 -13.17
C ALA A 187 0.61 11.63 -11.69
N SER A 188 1.42 10.69 -11.17
CA SER A 188 1.42 10.34 -9.76
C SER A 188 1.92 11.51 -8.90
N LEU A 189 3.02 12.15 -9.30
CA LEU A 189 3.60 13.31 -8.62
C LEU A 189 2.61 14.47 -8.54
N VAL A 190 2.06 14.88 -9.68
CA VAL A 190 1.17 16.05 -9.69
C VAL A 190 -0.22 15.76 -9.13
N GLY A 191 -0.59 14.48 -8.98
CA GLY A 191 -1.87 14.06 -8.45
C GLY A 191 -1.94 14.00 -6.94
N THR A 192 -0.85 13.72 -6.22
CA THR A 192 -0.86 13.58 -4.74
C THR A 192 0.40 14.14 -4.10
N THR A 193 0.28 14.60 -2.86
CA THR A 193 1.41 15.04 -2.01
C THR A 193 2.00 13.91 -1.17
N LYS A 194 1.38 12.73 -1.17
CA LYS A 194 1.84 11.55 -0.40
C LYS A 194 3.09 10.91 -1.02
N PRO A 195 3.82 10.06 -0.28
CA PRO A 195 4.90 9.25 -0.86
C PRO A 195 4.38 8.44 -2.04
N ILE A 196 5.11 8.41 -3.13
CA ILE A 196 4.70 7.67 -4.33
C ILE A 196 5.66 6.53 -4.65
N ALA A 197 5.14 5.50 -5.35
CA ALA A 197 5.96 4.47 -5.95
C ALA A 197 5.49 4.20 -7.40
N THR A 198 6.46 4.09 -8.31
CA THR A 198 6.24 3.77 -9.71
C THR A 198 7.18 2.64 -10.17
N SER A 199 7.28 2.39 -11.46
CA SER A 199 8.23 1.43 -12.04
C SER A 199 8.87 2.05 -13.27
N VAL A 200 10.03 1.56 -13.64
CA VAL A 200 10.74 1.87 -14.88
C VAL A 200 11.08 0.57 -15.58
N ALA A 201 10.81 0.47 -16.89
CA ALA A 201 11.01 -0.73 -17.67
C ALA A 201 12.47 -0.89 -18.12
N HIS A 202 13.11 0.20 -18.56
CA HIS A 202 14.45 0.19 -19.12
C HIS A 202 15.37 1.22 -18.47
N VAL A 203 16.65 0.89 -18.35
CA VAL A 203 17.64 1.73 -17.67
C VAL A 203 17.82 3.11 -18.33
N ASP A 204 17.62 3.22 -19.63
CA ASP A 204 17.75 4.48 -20.37
C ASP A 204 16.71 5.53 -19.91
N THR A 205 15.54 5.10 -19.43
CA THR A 205 14.50 5.99 -18.88
C THR A 205 14.91 6.61 -17.54
N MET A 206 15.90 6.02 -16.86
CA MET A 206 16.36 6.51 -15.55
C MET A 206 16.99 7.90 -15.60
N ASP A 207 17.56 8.32 -16.74
CA ASP A 207 18.13 9.65 -16.91
C ASP A 207 17.03 10.73 -16.92
N ASP A 208 15.92 10.49 -17.60
CA ASP A 208 14.76 11.39 -17.58
C ASP A 208 14.03 11.37 -16.24
N LEU A 209 13.99 10.22 -15.56
CA LEU A 209 13.48 10.16 -14.20
C LEU A 209 14.36 11.00 -13.24
N GLU A 210 15.69 10.95 -13.37
CA GLU A 210 16.62 11.77 -12.59
C GLU A 210 16.36 13.27 -12.82
N VAL A 211 16.11 13.68 -14.06
CA VAL A 211 15.70 15.06 -14.40
C VAL A 211 14.41 15.43 -13.68
N LEU A 212 13.37 14.59 -13.77
CA LEU A 212 12.08 14.83 -13.13
C LEU A 212 12.24 14.99 -11.60
N LEU A 213 12.98 14.09 -10.96
CA LEU A 213 13.20 14.11 -9.51
C LEU A 213 14.01 15.35 -9.07
N SER A 214 15.02 15.72 -9.86
CA SER A 214 15.85 16.90 -9.59
C SER A 214 15.04 18.20 -9.67
N LEU A 215 14.16 18.32 -10.66
CA LEU A 215 13.30 19.50 -10.82
C LEU A 215 12.32 19.65 -9.66
N VAL A 216 11.67 18.56 -9.26
CA VAL A 216 10.68 18.57 -8.15
C VAL A 216 11.33 18.79 -6.79
N ALA A 217 12.51 18.22 -6.55
CA ALA A 217 13.24 18.36 -5.29
C ALA A 217 14.13 19.62 -5.21
N GLY A 218 14.40 20.26 -6.35
CA GLY A 218 15.40 21.31 -6.50
C GLY A 218 16.82 20.79 -6.79
N SER A 219 17.14 19.55 -6.42
CA SER A 219 18.37 18.83 -6.78
C SER A 219 18.27 17.35 -6.43
N MET A 220 19.13 16.48 -6.99
CA MET A 220 19.22 15.08 -6.59
C MET A 220 19.73 14.90 -5.17
N GLU A 221 20.54 15.81 -4.65
CA GLU A 221 20.97 15.79 -3.25
C GLU A 221 19.78 16.00 -2.30
N ALA A 222 18.92 16.98 -2.59
CA ALA A 222 17.69 17.23 -1.84
C ALA A 222 16.72 16.04 -1.93
N PHE A 223 16.59 15.43 -3.10
CA PHE A 223 15.80 14.21 -3.27
C PHE A 223 16.35 13.05 -2.42
N ARG A 224 17.65 12.79 -2.44
CA ARG A 224 18.28 11.71 -1.65
C ARG A 224 18.07 11.90 -0.14
N ALA A 225 18.05 13.15 0.33
CA ALA A 225 17.80 13.49 1.73
C ALA A 225 16.33 13.23 2.13
N LYS A 226 15.37 13.51 1.23
CA LYS A 226 13.93 13.34 1.45
C LYS A 226 13.27 12.69 0.23
N PRO A 227 13.49 11.39 -0.01
CA PRO A 227 12.94 10.72 -1.19
C PRO A 227 11.41 10.60 -1.08
N PHE A 228 10.71 11.22 -2.04
CA PHE A 228 9.25 11.18 -2.16
C PHE A 228 8.76 10.19 -3.21
N LEU A 229 9.68 9.64 -4.01
CA LEU A 229 9.43 8.60 -4.99
C LEU A 229 10.31 7.40 -4.73
N SER A 230 9.75 6.21 -4.90
CA SER A 230 10.44 4.93 -4.86
C SER A 230 10.12 4.09 -6.10
N LEU A 231 10.95 3.09 -6.41
CA LEU A 231 10.75 2.23 -7.58
C LEU A 231 10.36 0.81 -7.19
N ASN A 232 9.26 0.32 -7.78
CA ASN A 232 8.92 -1.10 -7.77
C ASN A 232 9.74 -1.81 -8.85
N ILE A 233 10.62 -2.70 -8.46
CA ILE A 233 11.48 -3.42 -9.37
C ILE A 233 11.25 -4.92 -9.23
N ASN A 234 10.67 -5.52 -10.27
CA ASN A 234 10.44 -6.96 -10.37
C ASN A 234 11.70 -7.59 -11.02
N HIS A 235 12.73 -7.74 -10.21
CA HIS A 235 14.08 -8.10 -10.67
C HIS A 235 14.27 -9.59 -10.98
N VAL A 236 13.25 -10.42 -10.73
CA VAL A 236 13.27 -11.87 -10.98
C VAL A 236 12.09 -12.28 -11.84
N THR A 237 12.37 -13.14 -12.82
CA THR A 237 11.38 -13.97 -13.51
C THR A 237 11.43 -15.35 -12.85
N PRO A 238 10.47 -15.70 -11.98
CA PRO A 238 10.47 -16.97 -11.27
C PRO A 238 10.38 -18.18 -12.21
N PRO A 239 11.06 -19.31 -11.90
CA PRO A 239 11.91 -19.53 -10.72
C PRO A 239 13.37 -19.13 -10.95
N LEU A 240 13.93 -18.34 -10.03
CA LEU A 240 15.36 -18.09 -9.87
C LEU A 240 16.09 -17.64 -11.17
N ARG A 241 15.51 -16.70 -11.92
CA ARG A 241 16.12 -16.09 -13.11
C ARG A 241 16.07 -14.58 -12.94
N PHE A 242 17.19 -13.92 -13.05
CA PHE A 242 17.17 -12.46 -13.07
C PHE A 242 16.51 -11.95 -14.36
N ALA A 243 15.77 -10.87 -14.24
CA ALA A 243 15.24 -10.11 -15.36
C ALA A 243 16.29 -9.04 -15.74
N PRO A 244 17.00 -9.20 -16.88
CA PRO A 244 18.19 -8.39 -17.15
C PRO A 244 17.95 -6.89 -17.11
N ASP A 245 16.93 -6.38 -17.78
CA ASP A 245 16.63 -4.94 -17.80
C ASP A 245 16.28 -4.42 -16.39
N ALA A 246 15.44 -5.15 -15.65
CA ALA A 246 15.07 -4.78 -14.29
C ALA A 246 16.26 -4.79 -13.32
N MET A 247 17.25 -5.68 -13.54
CA MET A 247 18.49 -5.67 -12.75
C MET A 247 19.35 -4.44 -13.05
N LEU A 248 19.42 -3.97 -14.29
CA LEU A 248 20.13 -2.73 -14.65
C LEU A 248 19.43 -1.51 -14.05
N VAL A 249 18.09 -1.47 -14.07
CA VAL A 249 17.30 -0.44 -13.38
C VAL A 249 17.55 -0.47 -11.87
N LEU A 250 17.61 -1.66 -11.25
CA LEU A 250 17.90 -1.81 -9.82
C LEU A 250 19.28 -1.24 -9.46
N MET A 251 20.30 -1.55 -10.24
CA MET A 251 21.66 -1.03 -10.04
C MET A 251 21.68 0.50 -10.17
N ARG A 252 21.05 1.05 -11.23
CA ARG A 252 21.00 2.50 -11.44
C ARG A 252 20.21 3.22 -10.34
N ALA A 253 19.11 2.63 -9.85
CA ALA A 253 18.35 3.17 -8.74
C ALA A 253 19.17 3.23 -7.44
N ALA A 254 19.97 2.19 -7.16
CA ALA A 254 20.89 2.18 -6.02
C ALA A 254 21.94 3.29 -6.14
N GLU A 255 22.60 3.46 -7.32
CA GLU A 255 23.57 4.54 -7.59
C GLU A 255 22.95 5.95 -7.38
N LEU A 256 21.71 6.14 -7.81
CA LEU A 256 21.00 7.40 -7.67
C LEU A 256 20.46 7.64 -6.25
N GLY A 257 20.48 6.63 -5.37
CA GLY A 257 19.92 6.69 -4.02
C GLY A 257 18.39 6.73 -3.98
N ILE A 258 17.74 6.24 -5.05
CA ILE A 258 16.27 6.08 -5.13
C ILE A 258 15.88 4.85 -4.32
N PRO A 259 14.88 4.94 -3.40
CA PRO A 259 14.42 3.77 -2.67
C PRO A 259 13.83 2.70 -3.60
N ILE A 260 14.21 1.43 -3.33
CA ILE A 260 13.90 0.27 -4.17
C ILE A 260 12.97 -0.68 -3.42
N HIS A 261 11.83 -1.02 -3.98
CA HIS A 261 11.05 -2.18 -3.59
C HIS A 261 11.58 -3.39 -4.39
N ALA A 262 12.37 -4.25 -3.74
CA ALA A 262 12.91 -5.46 -4.36
C ALA A 262 11.81 -6.53 -4.41
N ASN A 263 10.96 -6.47 -5.44
CA ASN A 263 9.76 -7.28 -5.55
C ASN A 263 10.04 -8.59 -6.28
N THR A 264 9.46 -9.69 -5.76
CA THR A 264 9.46 -11.00 -6.41
C THR A 264 8.08 -11.66 -6.30
N PHE A 265 7.68 -12.45 -7.32
CA PHE A 265 6.33 -12.99 -7.45
C PHE A 265 6.40 -14.47 -7.87
N GLY A 266 6.61 -15.37 -6.91
CA GLY A 266 6.50 -16.82 -7.16
C GLY A 266 5.05 -17.28 -7.07
N GLN A 267 4.48 -17.80 -8.17
CA GLN A 267 3.13 -18.40 -8.16
C GLN A 267 3.18 -19.81 -7.62
N VAL A 268 2.52 -20.04 -6.49
CA VAL A 268 2.47 -21.33 -5.80
C VAL A 268 1.88 -22.41 -6.72
N GLY A 269 2.66 -23.47 -6.94
CA GLY A 269 2.28 -24.57 -7.83
C GLY A 269 2.48 -24.33 -9.33
N ALA A 270 2.98 -23.15 -9.73
CA ALA A 270 3.25 -22.81 -11.13
C ALA A 270 4.72 -22.38 -11.33
N SER A 271 5.16 -21.28 -10.74
CA SER A 271 6.54 -20.79 -10.81
C SER A 271 7.29 -20.84 -9.47
N SER A 272 6.67 -21.44 -8.46
CA SER A 272 7.27 -21.81 -7.19
C SER A 272 6.68 -23.15 -6.70
N PRO A 273 7.31 -23.81 -5.71
CA PRO A 273 6.78 -25.06 -5.16
C PRO A 273 5.33 -24.95 -4.74
N VAL A 274 4.56 -26.04 -4.88
CA VAL A 274 3.15 -26.09 -4.43
C VAL A 274 3.03 -26.10 -2.91
N GLU A 275 4.08 -26.54 -2.22
CA GLU A 275 4.17 -26.45 -0.77
C GLU A 275 4.34 -24.98 -0.36
N PRO A 276 3.45 -24.42 0.50
CA PRO A 276 3.49 -23.00 0.85
C PRO A 276 4.83 -22.55 1.45
N MET A 277 5.46 -23.39 2.27
CA MET A 277 6.77 -23.07 2.88
C MET A 277 7.90 -23.10 1.85
N GLY A 278 7.84 -24.00 0.87
CA GLY A 278 8.77 -24.04 -0.25
C GLY A 278 8.62 -22.79 -1.15
N ALA A 279 7.41 -22.36 -1.42
CA ALA A 279 7.14 -21.12 -2.16
C ALA A 279 7.64 -19.89 -1.40
N LEU A 280 7.43 -19.83 -0.09
CA LEU A 280 7.97 -18.76 0.76
C LEU A 280 9.50 -18.75 0.72
N THR A 281 10.13 -19.92 0.87
CA THR A 281 11.60 -20.07 0.82
C THR A 281 12.18 -19.55 -0.50
N GLN A 282 11.64 -20.00 -1.65
CA GLN A 282 12.10 -19.53 -2.96
C GLN A 282 11.94 -18.01 -3.08
N THR A 283 10.78 -17.48 -2.71
CA THR A 283 10.51 -16.05 -2.86
C THR A 283 11.37 -15.19 -1.93
N VAL A 284 11.68 -15.66 -0.73
CA VAL A 284 12.66 -15.03 0.18
C VAL A 284 14.05 -15.01 -0.45
N ALA A 285 14.53 -16.15 -0.99
CA ALA A 285 15.83 -16.23 -1.65
C ALA A 285 15.90 -15.29 -2.86
N GLU A 286 14.85 -15.28 -3.70
CA GLU A 286 14.77 -14.40 -4.87
C GLU A 286 14.85 -12.92 -4.47
N THR A 287 14.13 -12.52 -3.40
CA THR A 287 14.16 -11.15 -2.90
C THR A 287 15.53 -10.76 -2.36
N LEU A 288 16.12 -11.60 -1.52
CA LEU A 288 17.46 -11.37 -0.97
C LEU A 288 18.52 -11.26 -2.07
N GLY A 289 18.42 -12.07 -3.13
CA GLY A 289 19.35 -12.00 -4.27
C GLY A 289 19.41 -10.61 -4.92
N GLY A 290 18.27 -9.98 -5.16
CA GLY A 290 18.22 -8.60 -5.67
C GLY A 290 18.69 -7.56 -4.66
N MET A 291 18.34 -7.74 -3.38
CA MET A 291 18.78 -6.84 -2.30
C MET A 291 20.31 -6.86 -2.14
N ILE A 292 20.93 -8.04 -2.24
CA ILE A 292 22.41 -8.19 -2.19
C ILE A 292 23.06 -7.44 -3.36
N VAL A 293 22.51 -7.53 -4.56
CA VAL A 293 23.04 -6.79 -5.72
C VAL A 293 22.93 -5.27 -5.49
N ALA A 294 21.80 -4.77 -4.99
CA ALA A 294 21.66 -3.35 -4.66
C ALA A 294 22.68 -2.90 -3.60
N TRP A 295 22.88 -3.71 -2.54
CA TRP A 295 23.87 -3.48 -1.50
C TRP A 295 25.31 -3.47 -2.04
N LEU A 296 25.64 -4.35 -2.97
CA LEU A 296 26.97 -4.38 -3.59
C LEU A 296 27.25 -3.15 -4.45
N VAL A 297 26.20 -2.53 -5.03
CA VAL A 297 26.31 -1.26 -5.75
C VAL A 297 26.54 -0.11 -4.78
N ASP A 298 25.71 -0.02 -3.74
CA ASP A 298 25.82 0.97 -2.68
C ASP A 298 25.43 0.34 -1.33
N PRO A 299 26.35 0.15 -0.38
CA PRO A 299 26.02 -0.34 0.97
C PRO A 299 25.02 0.54 1.72
N ALA A 300 24.83 1.80 1.27
CA ALA A 300 23.82 2.71 1.78
C ALA A 300 22.51 2.66 0.98
N ALA A 301 22.31 1.74 0.05
CA ALA A 301 21.09 1.60 -0.73
C ALA A 301 19.85 1.47 0.16
N LYS A 302 18.77 2.14 -0.25
CA LYS A 302 17.49 2.16 0.46
C LYS A 302 16.62 1.05 -0.14
N VAL A 303 16.65 -0.15 0.41
CA VAL A 303 15.95 -1.31 -0.16
C VAL A 303 14.86 -1.80 0.76
N ILE A 304 13.69 -2.08 0.20
CA ILE A 304 12.49 -2.57 0.88
C ILE A 304 12.29 -4.03 0.45
N PHE A 305 12.25 -4.94 1.42
CA PHE A 305 12.01 -6.36 1.19
C PHE A 305 10.60 -6.60 0.66
N GLY A 306 10.49 -7.16 -0.54
CA GLY A 306 9.22 -7.30 -1.29
C GLY A 306 8.92 -8.73 -1.73
N ALA A 307 9.18 -9.74 -0.90
CA ALA A 307 8.82 -11.12 -1.19
C ALA A 307 7.29 -11.31 -1.24
N ARG A 308 6.77 -11.87 -2.33
CA ARG A 308 5.33 -11.98 -2.61
C ARG A 308 4.99 -13.34 -3.20
N PRO A 309 4.99 -14.44 -2.40
CA PRO A 309 4.49 -15.71 -2.85
C PRO A 309 2.99 -15.61 -3.14
N MET A 310 2.58 -15.85 -4.40
CA MET A 310 1.22 -15.63 -4.88
C MET A 310 0.47 -16.95 -5.02
N ILE A 311 -0.74 -17.01 -4.48
CA ILE A 311 -1.61 -18.18 -4.64
C ILE A 311 -2.19 -18.23 -6.06
N THR A 312 -2.15 -19.44 -6.63
CA THR A 312 -2.78 -19.76 -7.91
C THR A 312 -3.98 -20.66 -7.67
N ASP A 313 -5.13 -20.35 -8.23
CA ASP A 313 -6.21 -21.33 -8.34
C ASP A 313 -5.80 -22.41 -9.35
N LEU A 314 -5.33 -23.55 -8.83
CA LEU A 314 -4.81 -24.65 -9.65
C LEU A 314 -5.85 -25.29 -10.59
N ARG A 315 -7.14 -24.98 -10.43
CA ARG A 315 -8.21 -25.43 -11.33
C ARG A 315 -8.29 -24.59 -12.60
N THR A 316 -7.97 -23.30 -12.50
CA THR A 316 -8.11 -22.32 -13.59
C THR A 316 -6.76 -21.75 -14.06
N GLY A 317 -5.70 -21.86 -13.26
CA GLY A 317 -4.42 -21.23 -13.49
C GLY A 317 -4.40 -19.72 -13.18
N ALA A 318 -5.52 -19.16 -12.73
CA ALA A 318 -5.61 -17.74 -12.40
C ALA A 318 -5.01 -17.46 -11.01
N MET A 319 -4.46 -16.25 -10.84
CA MET A 319 -4.07 -15.76 -9.53
C MET A 319 -5.30 -15.61 -8.63
N SER A 320 -5.18 -15.99 -7.36
CA SER A 320 -6.19 -15.81 -6.32
C SER A 320 -5.65 -14.91 -5.22
N GLY A 321 -5.98 -13.63 -5.28
CA GLY A 321 -5.51 -12.61 -4.34
C GLY A 321 -6.36 -12.47 -3.08
N GLY A 322 -7.64 -12.85 -3.13
CA GLY A 322 -8.62 -12.68 -2.06
C GLY A 322 -8.70 -13.83 -1.05
N GLY A 323 -7.95 -14.93 -1.27
CA GLY A 323 -8.03 -16.13 -0.44
C GLY A 323 -7.32 -16.01 0.92
N GLY A 324 -7.74 -16.85 1.89
CA GLY A 324 -7.11 -16.93 3.22
C GLY A 324 -5.67 -17.43 3.17
N GLU A 325 -5.36 -18.32 2.21
CA GLU A 325 -4.00 -18.82 1.95
C GLU A 325 -3.06 -17.68 1.56
N GLN A 326 -3.51 -16.79 0.67
CA GLN A 326 -2.77 -15.60 0.25
C GLN A 326 -2.50 -14.69 1.46
N ALA A 327 -3.50 -14.39 2.25
CA ALA A 327 -3.39 -13.56 3.43
C ALA A 327 -2.38 -14.13 4.44
N ARG A 328 -2.41 -15.43 4.68
CA ARG A 328 -1.50 -16.11 5.60
C ARG A 328 -0.06 -16.12 5.10
N LEU A 329 0.17 -16.35 3.81
CA LEU A 329 1.52 -16.31 3.22
C LEU A 329 2.11 -14.90 3.26
N MET A 330 1.31 -13.86 3.00
CA MET A 330 1.79 -12.48 3.11
C MET A 330 2.13 -12.10 4.55
N ALA A 331 1.34 -12.57 5.53
CA ALA A 331 1.67 -12.40 6.95
C ALA A 331 2.98 -13.13 7.33
N ALA A 332 3.20 -14.35 6.80
CA ALA A 332 4.46 -15.08 6.97
C ALA A 332 5.66 -14.33 6.34
N THR A 333 5.47 -13.74 5.17
CA THR A 333 6.48 -12.88 4.52
C THR A 333 6.86 -11.68 5.40
N SER A 334 5.88 -11.00 5.99
CA SER A 334 6.13 -9.89 6.92
C SER A 334 6.92 -10.35 8.15
N GLN A 335 6.63 -11.56 8.64
CA GLN A 335 7.35 -12.15 9.77
C GLN A 335 8.81 -12.48 9.41
N MET A 336 9.08 -12.99 8.20
CA MET A 336 10.45 -13.21 7.71
C MET A 336 11.23 -11.89 7.57
N ALA A 337 10.62 -10.86 7.01
CA ALA A 337 11.25 -9.55 6.90
C ALA A 337 11.62 -8.96 8.27
N ARG A 338 10.73 -9.07 9.26
CA ARG A 338 11.00 -8.65 10.63
C ARG A 338 12.09 -9.47 11.31
N TYR A 339 12.19 -10.77 11.01
CA TYR A 339 13.30 -11.61 11.47
C TYR A 339 14.64 -11.08 10.98
N TYR A 340 14.71 -10.63 9.72
CA TYR A 340 15.90 -9.99 9.17
C TYR A 340 16.10 -8.52 9.62
N GLY A 341 15.15 -7.92 10.30
CA GLY A 341 15.16 -6.49 10.64
C GLY A 341 15.00 -5.55 9.45
N LEU A 342 14.53 -6.05 8.30
CA LEU A 342 14.43 -5.31 7.05
C LEU A 342 13.12 -4.53 6.94
N PRO A 343 13.14 -3.28 6.41
CA PRO A 343 11.93 -2.61 5.96
C PRO A 343 11.25 -3.44 4.88
N ASN A 344 9.90 -3.52 4.92
CA ASN A 344 9.20 -4.48 4.07
C ASN A 344 7.91 -3.95 3.46
N SER A 345 7.53 -4.59 2.36
CA SER A 345 6.23 -4.40 1.71
C SER A 345 5.60 -5.73 1.34
N THR A 346 4.29 -5.84 1.52
CA THR A 346 3.50 -7.03 1.16
C THR A 346 2.27 -6.64 0.36
N ILE A 347 1.64 -7.63 -0.28
CA ILE A 347 0.39 -7.47 -0.99
C ILE A 347 -0.77 -7.92 -0.11
N ALA A 348 -1.78 -7.06 0.06
CA ALA A 348 -3.09 -7.44 0.60
C ALA A 348 -4.17 -6.50 0.04
N GLY A 349 -5.42 -6.98 -0.02
CA GLY A 349 -6.53 -6.20 -0.57
C GLY A 349 -6.75 -6.35 -2.07
N ALA A 350 -6.05 -7.27 -2.74
CA ALA A 350 -6.29 -7.63 -4.13
C ALA A 350 -7.47 -8.61 -4.22
N ALA A 351 -8.71 -8.11 -4.25
CA ALA A 351 -9.89 -8.95 -4.30
C ALA A 351 -10.02 -9.73 -5.61
N ASP A 352 -10.51 -10.97 -5.54
CA ASP A 352 -10.87 -11.78 -6.70
C ASP A 352 -12.22 -11.35 -7.30
N SER A 353 -13.08 -10.69 -6.52
CA SER A 353 -14.31 -10.09 -7.01
C SER A 353 -14.04 -9.10 -8.15
N LYS A 354 -14.99 -9.02 -9.11
CA LYS A 354 -14.89 -8.14 -10.29
C LYS A 354 -15.53 -6.78 -10.06
N ILE A 355 -16.22 -6.59 -8.96
CA ILE A 355 -16.90 -5.34 -8.60
C ILE A 355 -16.78 -5.09 -7.09
N PRO A 356 -16.95 -3.86 -6.60
CA PRO A 356 -16.95 -3.55 -5.16
C PRO A 356 -18.24 -4.04 -4.49
N ASP A 357 -18.35 -5.35 -4.28
CA ASP A 357 -19.47 -6.03 -3.64
C ASP A 357 -19.09 -6.66 -2.29
N ALA A 358 -19.97 -7.51 -1.75
CA ALA A 358 -19.72 -8.19 -0.47
C ALA A 358 -18.49 -9.10 -0.55
N GLN A 359 -18.22 -9.76 -1.70
CA GLN A 359 -17.03 -10.57 -1.90
C GLN A 359 -15.76 -9.70 -1.80
N SER A 360 -15.72 -8.59 -2.53
CA SER A 360 -14.62 -7.64 -2.47
C SER A 360 -14.38 -7.16 -1.03
N GLY A 361 -15.45 -6.86 -0.29
CA GLY A 361 -15.37 -6.39 1.10
C GLY A 361 -14.71 -7.40 2.03
N TYR A 362 -15.18 -8.66 2.07
CA TYR A 362 -14.61 -9.64 3.00
C TYR A 362 -13.20 -10.10 2.62
N GLU A 363 -12.90 -10.25 1.32
CA GLU A 363 -11.57 -10.64 0.85
C GLU A 363 -10.51 -9.59 1.22
N LYS A 364 -10.81 -8.32 0.97
CA LYS A 364 -9.93 -7.20 1.33
C LYS A 364 -9.78 -7.06 2.85
N ALA A 365 -10.89 -7.03 3.57
CA ALA A 365 -10.86 -6.86 5.03
C ALA A 365 -10.04 -7.97 5.71
N MET A 366 -10.25 -9.24 5.32
CA MET A 366 -9.52 -10.37 5.87
C MET A 366 -8.01 -10.28 5.58
N SER A 367 -7.65 -10.05 4.32
CA SER A 367 -6.24 -10.06 3.92
C SER A 367 -5.47 -8.87 4.50
N VAL A 368 -6.03 -7.67 4.44
CA VAL A 368 -5.41 -6.45 4.99
C VAL A 368 -5.28 -6.54 6.51
N LEU A 369 -6.31 -7.05 7.21
CA LEU A 369 -6.27 -7.22 8.67
C LEU A 369 -5.14 -8.17 9.10
N LEU A 370 -5.04 -9.36 8.50
CA LEU A 370 -4.01 -10.34 8.87
C LEU A 370 -2.59 -9.83 8.62
N VAL A 371 -2.38 -9.14 7.50
CA VAL A 371 -1.08 -8.57 7.14
C VAL A 371 -0.73 -7.37 8.03
N ALA A 372 -1.70 -6.54 8.39
CA ALA A 372 -1.52 -5.44 9.34
C ALA A 372 -1.19 -5.99 10.75
N GLN A 373 -1.92 -6.99 11.21
CA GLN A 373 -1.65 -7.70 12.47
C GLN A 373 -0.26 -8.35 12.47
N ALA A 374 0.24 -8.82 11.32
CA ALA A 374 1.60 -9.34 11.18
C ALA A 374 2.69 -8.25 11.15
N GLY A 375 2.33 -6.97 11.06
CA GLY A 375 3.26 -5.84 11.12
C GLY A 375 4.02 -5.58 9.82
N SER A 376 3.36 -5.71 8.66
CA SER A 376 3.92 -5.25 7.39
C SER A 376 4.08 -3.74 7.37
N ASN A 377 5.27 -3.23 7.03
CA ASN A 377 5.51 -1.79 6.99
C ASN A 377 4.70 -1.10 5.90
N MET A 378 4.59 -1.71 4.71
CA MET A 378 3.78 -1.22 3.61
C MET A 378 2.84 -2.31 3.13
N ILE A 379 1.54 -2.12 3.30
CA ILE A 379 0.52 -2.97 2.68
C ILE A 379 0.17 -2.34 1.35
N THR A 380 0.80 -2.82 0.29
CA THR A 380 0.50 -2.39 -1.07
C THR A 380 -0.79 -3.04 -1.55
N GLN A 381 -1.53 -2.36 -2.44
CA GLN A 381 -2.80 -2.84 -3.00
C GLN A 381 -3.95 -2.94 -1.99
N ALA A 382 -3.81 -2.33 -0.81
CA ALA A 382 -4.86 -2.31 0.21
C ALA A 382 -6.15 -1.63 -0.27
N ALA A 383 -6.05 -0.76 -1.30
CA ALA A 383 -7.16 -0.01 -1.84
C ALA A 383 -7.23 -0.05 -3.38
N GLY A 384 -8.45 -0.09 -3.92
CA GLY A 384 -8.77 0.10 -5.32
C GLY A 384 -8.79 -1.17 -6.18
N MET A 385 -8.05 -2.24 -5.80
CA MET A 385 -7.86 -3.41 -6.64
C MET A 385 -9.06 -4.35 -6.65
N GLN A 386 -9.34 -4.88 -7.85
CA GLN A 386 -10.37 -5.89 -8.14
C GLN A 386 -9.81 -6.94 -9.10
N ALA A 387 -10.56 -8.02 -9.31
CA ALA A 387 -10.30 -9.04 -10.33
C ALA A 387 -8.87 -9.61 -10.27
N ALA A 388 -8.37 -9.90 -9.07
CA ALA A 388 -7.03 -10.44 -8.83
C ALA A 388 -5.92 -9.62 -9.53
N LEU A 389 -5.91 -8.30 -9.32
CA LEU A 389 -5.00 -7.29 -9.90
C LEU A 389 -5.26 -6.93 -11.37
N MET A 390 -6.18 -7.60 -12.06
CA MET A 390 -6.49 -7.30 -13.45
C MET A 390 -7.39 -6.07 -13.61
N GLY A 391 -8.04 -5.61 -12.52
CA GLY A 391 -8.96 -4.49 -12.52
C GLY A 391 -8.79 -3.55 -11.34
N CYS A 392 -9.26 -2.33 -11.54
CA CYS A 392 -9.34 -1.28 -10.53
C CYS A 392 -10.73 -0.64 -10.58
N ALA A 393 -11.20 -0.05 -9.49
CA ALA A 393 -12.43 0.73 -9.44
C ALA A 393 -12.24 1.96 -8.56
N LEU A 394 -12.60 3.16 -9.06
CA LEU A 394 -12.35 4.41 -8.32
C LEU A 394 -13.19 4.50 -7.03
N GLU A 395 -14.45 4.06 -7.06
CA GLU A 395 -15.28 4.02 -5.86
C GLU A 395 -14.73 3.09 -4.77
N SER A 396 -13.95 2.07 -5.15
CA SER A 396 -13.30 1.18 -4.20
C SER A 396 -12.28 1.90 -3.31
N TYR A 397 -11.59 2.95 -3.79
CA TYR A 397 -10.68 3.70 -2.92
C TYR A 397 -11.39 4.33 -1.73
N ILE A 398 -12.61 4.84 -1.93
CA ILE A 398 -13.42 5.48 -0.88
C ILE A 398 -13.91 4.41 0.11
N ILE A 399 -14.38 3.26 -0.40
CA ILE A 399 -14.83 2.12 0.41
C ILE A 399 -13.67 1.56 1.22
N ASP A 400 -12.54 1.32 0.56
CA ASP A 400 -11.37 0.71 1.16
C ASP A 400 -10.68 1.64 2.17
N ASN A 401 -10.74 2.96 1.97
CA ASN A 401 -10.26 3.92 2.96
C ASN A 401 -10.99 3.77 4.31
N ASP A 402 -12.30 3.60 4.28
CA ASP A 402 -13.11 3.41 5.48
C ASP A 402 -12.82 2.04 6.15
N MET A 403 -12.67 0.98 5.34
CA MET A 403 -12.25 -0.35 5.78
C MET A 403 -10.86 -0.31 6.44
N ILE A 404 -9.88 0.32 5.79
CA ILE A 404 -8.51 0.44 6.31
C ILE A 404 -8.51 1.19 7.64
N GLY A 405 -9.26 2.28 7.75
CA GLY A 405 -9.41 3.01 9.01
C GLY A 405 -9.92 2.11 10.14
N ALA A 406 -10.93 1.28 9.87
CA ALA A 406 -11.44 0.33 10.85
C ALA A 406 -10.39 -0.74 11.22
N ILE A 407 -9.62 -1.24 10.26
CA ILE A 407 -8.55 -2.21 10.49
C ILE A 407 -7.43 -1.61 11.33
N LEU A 408 -6.94 -0.44 10.98
CA LEU A 408 -5.88 0.24 11.73
C LEU A 408 -6.32 0.50 13.19
N ARG A 409 -7.60 0.77 13.40
CA ARG A 409 -8.15 0.93 14.76
C ARG A 409 -8.11 -0.36 15.58
N THR A 410 -8.11 -1.53 14.98
CA THR A 410 -7.92 -2.80 15.72
C THR A 410 -6.51 -2.93 16.31
N LEU A 411 -5.54 -2.21 15.77
CA LEU A 411 -4.14 -2.21 16.21
C LEU A 411 -3.85 -1.10 17.24
N ASP A 412 -4.61 -0.01 17.21
CA ASP A 412 -4.32 1.24 17.93
C ASP A 412 -5.39 1.57 18.99
N MET A 413 -6.37 0.72 19.23
CA MET A 413 -7.36 0.95 20.28
C MET A 413 -6.68 0.84 21.65
N PRO A 414 -6.68 1.91 22.49
CA PRO A 414 -6.12 1.83 23.82
C PRO A 414 -6.93 0.83 24.68
N LEU A 415 -6.23 -0.12 25.28
CA LEU A 415 -6.79 -1.12 26.21
C LEU A 415 -6.26 -0.90 27.63
N GLU A 416 -5.88 0.32 27.96
CA GLU A 416 -5.41 0.66 29.30
C GLU A 416 -6.54 0.59 30.31
N PHE A 417 -6.25 0.01 31.47
CA PHE A 417 -7.21 -0.21 32.54
C PHE A 417 -6.73 0.46 33.83
N ASN A 418 -7.51 1.44 34.31
CA ASN A 418 -7.39 1.99 35.65
C ASN A 418 -8.55 1.50 36.50
N ARG A 419 -8.28 0.58 37.42
CA ARG A 419 -9.30 -0.08 38.25
C ARG A 419 -10.08 0.91 39.12
N GLU A 420 -9.40 1.84 39.78
CA GLU A 420 -10.04 2.78 40.72
C GLU A 420 -10.96 3.72 39.96
N HIS A 421 -10.44 4.36 38.92
CA HIS A 421 -11.22 5.24 38.04
C HIS A 421 -12.45 4.52 37.46
N THR A 422 -12.31 3.29 37.01
CA THR A 422 -13.42 2.49 36.46
C THR A 422 -14.49 2.22 37.51
N LEU A 423 -14.10 1.85 38.74
CA LEU A 423 -15.05 1.58 39.82
C LEU A 423 -15.79 2.87 40.25
N ASP A 424 -15.10 4.01 40.29
CA ASP A 424 -15.70 5.30 40.62
C ASP A 424 -16.71 5.71 39.55
N ALA A 425 -16.35 5.64 38.27
CA ALA A 425 -17.28 5.93 37.16
C ALA A 425 -18.54 5.04 37.18
N ILE A 426 -18.37 3.74 37.47
CA ILE A 426 -19.51 2.81 37.61
C ILE A 426 -20.38 3.22 38.78
N ARG A 427 -19.78 3.54 39.94
CA ARG A 427 -20.49 3.94 41.16
C ARG A 427 -21.30 5.23 40.95
N ASP A 428 -20.68 6.24 40.35
CA ASP A 428 -21.29 7.52 40.09
C ASP A 428 -22.53 7.39 39.19
N VAL A 429 -22.44 6.57 38.14
CA VAL A 429 -23.57 6.33 37.23
C VAL A 429 -24.66 5.49 37.86
N VAL A 430 -24.32 4.40 38.58
CA VAL A 430 -25.31 3.49 39.20
C VAL A 430 -26.09 4.19 40.35
N HIS A 431 -25.41 5.07 41.08
CA HIS A 431 -26.05 5.83 42.18
C HIS A 431 -26.59 7.21 41.72
N GLY A 432 -26.35 7.61 40.47
CA GLY A 432 -26.81 8.88 39.89
C GLY A 432 -27.84 8.68 38.78
N ASP A 433 -27.48 9.14 37.55
CA ASP A 433 -28.40 9.21 36.40
C ASP A 433 -28.77 7.85 35.76
N GLY A 434 -28.09 6.77 36.14
CA GLY A 434 -28.36 5.41 35.65
C GLY A 434 -27.91 5.15 34.19
N HIS A 435 -27.17 6.06 33.54
CA HIS A 435 -26.64 5.87 32.20
C HIS A 435 -25.32 6.65 31.96
N PHE A 436 -24.42 6.09 31.16
CA PHE A 436 -23.10 6.67 30.88
C PHE A 436 -23.10 7.76 29.81
N LEU A 437 -24.19 8.00 29.05
CA LEU A 437 -24.19 8.92 27.91
C LEU A 437 -23.86 10.38 28.27
N GLY A 438 -24.20 10.81 29.50
CA GLY A 438 -23.87 12.12 30.02
C GLY A 438 -22.60 12.18 30.88
N HIS A 439 -21.98 11.05 31.15
CA HIS A 439 -20.80 10.97 32.00
C HIS A 439 -19.60 11.69 31.36
N ALA A 440 -18.77 12.35 32.17
CA ALA A 440 -17.61 13.13 31.70
C ALA A 440 -16.63 12.30 30.89
N ASP A 441 -16.38 11.04 31.26
CA ASP A 441 -15.51 10.13 30.52
C ASP A 441 -16.06 9.81 29.13
N THR A 442 -17.37 9.57 29.02
CA THR A 442 -17.98 9.34 27.71
C THR A 442 -17.82 10.55 26.80
N LEU A 443 -18.03 11.76 27.34
CA LEU A 443 -17.89 12.99 26.58
C LEU A 443 -16.45 13.28 26.16
N SER A 444 -15.46 12.95 27.00
CA SER A 444 -14.05 13.12 26.68
C SER A 444 -13.53 12.06 25.70
N ARG A 445 -13.81 10.77 25.99
CA ARG A 445 -13.28 9.63 25.22
C ARG A 445 -13.99 9.39 23.90
N MET A 446 -15.26 9.80 23.75
CA MET A 446 -15.97 9.65 22.48
C MET A 446 -15.30 10.36 21.30
N GLN A 447 -14.40 11.31 21.56
CA GLN A 447 -13.68 12.04 20.52
C GLN A 447 -12.29 11.46 20.27
N SER A 448 -11.64 10.91 21.28
CA SER A 448 -10.26 10.40 21.21
C SER A 448 -10.18 8.90 20.97
N ASP A 449 -11.12 8.11 21.50
CA ASP A 449 -10.99 6.65 21.54
C ASP A 449 -11.79 5.92 20.46
N TYR A 450 -12.66 6.61 19.73
CA TYR A 450 -13.57 6.01 18.75
C TYR A 450 -13.35 6.56 17.34
N LEU A 451 -13.27 5.67 16.36
CA LEU A 451 -13.27 5.99 14.94
C LEU A 451 -14.73 6.13 14.46
N TYR A 452 -15.04 7.25 13.81
CA TYR A 452 -16.31 7.50 13.17
C TYR A 452 -16.15 7.35 11.66
N PRO A 453 -16.67 6.28 11.04
CA PRO A 453 -16.55 6.07 9.60
C PRO A 453 -17.23 7.20 8.82
N LYS A 454 -16.66 7.57 7.68
CA LYS A 454 -17.23 8.59 6.78
C LYS A 454 -18.23 8.00 5.80
N LEU A 455 -18.07 6.72 5.47
CA LEU A 455 -18.89 6.01 4.49
C LEU A 455 -19.76 4.93 5.11
N ALA A 456 -19.23 4.10 6.03
CA ALA A 456 -19.98 3.02 6.66
C ALA A 456 -21.15 3.57 7.50
N ASP A 457 -22.31 2.94 7.36
CA ASP A 457 -23.55 3.38 7.99
C ASP A 457 -23.62 2.96 9.47
N ARG A 458 -24.03 3.89 10.32
CA ARG A 458 -24.33 3.68 11.74
C ARG A 458 -25.61 4.40 12.15
N LEU A 459 -26.50 4.68 11.19
CA LEU A 459 -27.80 5.31 11.43
C LEU A 459 -28.78 4.31 12.05
N THR A 460 -29.90 4.81 12.59
CA THR A 460 -31.05 3.95 12.86
C THR A 460 -31.67 3.49 11.54
N ILE A 461 -32.46 2.43 11.55
CA ILE A 461 -33.15 1.93 10.35
C ILE A 461 -34.04 3.02 9.75
N GLU A 462 -34.74 3.75 10.59
CA GLU A 462 -35.64 4.84 10.21
C GLU A 462 -34.86 6.01 9.56
N ASP A 463 -33.77 6.44 10.20
CA ASP A 463 -32.92 7.52 9.67
C ASP A 463 -32.26 7.11 8.33
N TRP A 464 -31.85 5.82 8.17
CA TRP A 464 -31.30 5.30 6.93
C TRP A 464 -32.33 5.28 5.80
N GLN A 465 -33.58 4.84 6.10
CA GLN A 465 -34.68 4.86 5.15
C GLN A 465 -35.03 6.29 4.73
N ASP A 466 -35.12 7.22 5.69
CA ASP A 466 -35.41 8.64 5.43
C ASP A 466 -34.31 9.31 4.56
N GLN A 467 -33.09 8.82 4.58
CA GLN A 467 -31.96 9.26 3.74
C GLN A 467 -31.86 8.53 2.41
N GLY A 468 -32.88 7.76 2.02
CA GLY A 468 -32.97 7.11 0.70
C GLY A 468 -32.44 5.69 0.66
N ALA A 469 -32.15 5.06 1.80
CA ALA A 469 -31.76 3.64 1.93
C ALA A 469 -30.58 3.22 1.02
N LEU A 470 -29.61 4.12 0.83
CA LEU A 470 -28.50 3.90 -0.11
C LEU A 470 -27.54 2.83 0.40
N ALA A 471 -27.15 1.93 -0.50
CA ALA A 471 -26.07 0.97 -0.28
C ALA A 471 -24.70 1.68 -0.23
N MET A 472 -23.68 1.02 0.32
CA MET A 472 -22.35 1.60 0.52
C MET A 472 -21.69 2.04 -0.79
N ASP A 473 -21.78 1.22 -1.84
CA ASP A 473 -21.25 1.55 -3.16
C ASP A 473 -21.95 2.76 -3.79
N GLN A 474 -23.26 2.89 -3.59
CA GLN A 474 -24.01 4.07 -4.06
C GLN A 474 -23.56 5.35 -3.37
N ARG A 475 -23.34 5.32 -2.05
CA ARG A 475 -22.79 6.45 -1.31
C ARG A 475 -21.37 6.80 -1.77
N ALA A 476 -20.53 5.79 -1.99
CA ALA A 476 -19.18 6.00 -2.50
C ALA A 476 -19.17 6.68 -3.88
N ARG A 477 -20.07 6.28 -4.78
CA ARG A 477 -20.22 6.91 -6.12
C ARG A 477 -20.66 8.36 -6.05
N LEU A 478 -21.53 8.74 -5.10
CA LEU A 478 -21.91 10.13 -4.91
C LEU A 478 -20.70 10.98 -4.51
N ILE A 479 -19.91 10.51 -3.55
CA ILE A 479 -18.67 11.18 -3.12
C ILE A 479 -17.67 11.25 -4.29
N LEU A 480 -17.48 10.14 -5.02
CA LEU A 480 -16.58 10.08 -6.17
C LEU A 480 -16.96 11.11 -7.23
N LYS A 481 -18.26 11.23 -7.53
CA LYS A 481 -18.76 12.19 -8.54
C LYS A 481 -18.38 13.63 -8.18
N ASP A 482 -18.52 14.01 -6.91
CA ASP A 482 -18.19 15.36 -6.45
C ASP A 482 -16.67 15.63 -6.56
N ILE A 483 -15.83 14.64 -6.18
CA ILE A 483 -14.37 14.76 -6.27
C ILE A 483 -13.90 14.81 -7.73
N MET A 484 -14.53 14.03 -8.62
CA MET A 484 -14.13 13.95 -10.03
C MET A 484 -14.70 15.07 -10.90
N ALA A 485 -15.68 15.84 -10.43
CA ALA A 485 -16.33 16.89 -11.22
C ALA A 485 -15.35 17.92 -11.80
N PRO A 486 -14.37 18.47 -11.06
CA PRO A 486 -13.37 19.37 -11.62
C PRO A 486 -12.52 18.72 -12.71
N ILE A 487 -12.04 17.49 -12.49
CA ILE A 487 -11.21 16.74 -13.44
C ILE A 487 -12.00 16.49 -14.74
N THR A 488 -13.25 16.08 -14.62
CA THR A 488 -14.15 15.85 -15.75
C THR A 488 -14.41 17.14 -16.54
N ALA A 489 -14.37 18.30 -15.87
CA ALA A 489 -14.48 19.61 -16.48
C ALA A 489 -13.14 20.14 -17.09
N GLY A 490 -12.08 19.32 -17.08
CA GLY A 490 -10.75 19.72 -17.58
C GLY A 490 -9.98 20.64 -16.62
N GLN A 491 -10.38 20.69 -15.35
CA GLN A 491 -9.72 21.49 -14.32
C GLN A 491 -8.79 20.58 -13.49
N PHE A 492 -7.48 20.71 -13.72
CA PHE A 492 -6.48 19.92 -13.02
C PHE A 492 -5.83 20.77 -11.91
N ASP A 493 -6.14 20.43 -10.66
CA ASP A 493 -5.44 20.99 -9.50
C ASP A 493 -4.14 20.20 -9.28
N LEU A 494 -3.06 20.64 -9.92
CA LEU A 494 -1.76 19.98 -9.83
C LEU A 494 -1.11 20.26 -8.48
N GLN A 495 -0.65 19.20 -7.81
CA GLN A 495 0.03 19.29 -6.52
C GLN A 495 1.52 19.61 -6.70
N ILE A 496 1.85 20.59 -7.52
CA ILE A 496 3.20 21.05 -7.83
C ILE A 496 3.17 22.56 -8.16
N ASP A 497 4.28 23.23 -7.98
CA ASP A 497 4.42 24.64 -8.34
C ASP A 497 4.35 24.81 -9.87
N GLU A 498 3.64 25.84 -10.35
CA GLU A 498 3.44 26.09 -11.79
C GLU A 498 4.75 26.32 -12.54
N ALA A 499 5.75 26.95 -11.92
CA ALA A 499 7.06 27.18 -12.55
C ALA A 499 7.84 25.86 -12.69
N VAL A 500 7.73 24.97 -11.70
CA VAL A 500 8.33 23.64 -11.77
C VAL A 500 7.62 22.79 -12.82
N ASP A 501 6.28 22.85 -12.92
CA ASP A 501 5.53 22.16 -13.98
C ASP A 501 5.95 22.62 -15.38
N ALA A 502 6.05 23.92 -15.57
CA ALA A 502 6.50 24.50 -16.86
C ALA A 502 7.93 24.04 -17.23
N ASP A 503 8.85 23.97 -16.26
CA ASP A 503 10.22 23.50 -16.51
C ASP A 503 10.24 21.99 -16.83
N ILE A 504 9.46 21.17 -16.15
CA ILE A 504 9.30 19.74 -16.46
C ILE A 504 8.81 19.56 -17.91
N ARG A 505 7.73 20.24 -18.29
CA ARG A 505 7.14 20.15 -19.65
C ARG A 505 8.06 20.68 -20.75
N SER A 506 8.99 21.57 -20.41
CA SER A 506 9.98 22.07 -21.37
C SER A 506 11.08 21.06 -21.68
N ARG A 507 11.30 20.07 -20.79
CA ARG A 507 12.40 19.09 -20.88
C ARG A 507 11.92 17.67 -21.17
N LEU A 508 10.71 17.31 -20.77
CA LEU A 508 10.16 15.97 -20.88
C LEU A 508 8.84 15.98 -21.69
N ASP A 509 8.60 14.92 -22.47
CA ASP A 509 7.36 14.74 -23.24
C ASP A 509 6.20 14.35 -22.30
N ILE A 510 5.61 15.36 -21.64
CA ILE A 510 4.49 15.19 -20.73
C ILE A 510 3.17 15.23 -21.49
N ARG A 511 2.41 14.13 -21.42
CA ARG A 511 1.17 13.90 -22.16
C ARG A 511 -0.10 14.03 -21.32
N LEU A 512 0.01 14.30 -20.02
CA LEU A 512 -1.13 14.70 -19.20
C LEU A 512 -1.48 16.16 -19.55
N HIS A 513 -2.59 16.33 -20.27
CA HIS A 513 -3.09 17.65 -20.66
C HIS A 513 -4.20 18.07 -19.72
N GLY A 514 -4.14 19.32 -19.25
CA GLY A 514 -5.19 20.01 -18.53
C GLY A 514 -6.11 20.76 -19.49
#